data_53bd41c58d7dda964c482922e8884c85
#
_entry.id   53bd41c58d7dda964c482922e8884c85
#
_cell.length_a   1.000
_cell.length_b   1.000
_cell.length_c   1.000
_cell.angle_alpha   90.00
_cell.angle_beta   90.00
_cell.angle_gamma   90.00
#
_symmetry.space_group_name_H-M   'P 1'
#
loop_
_entity.id
_entity.type
_entity.pdbx_description
1 polymer ?
#
loop_
_entity_poly.entity_id
_entity_poly.type
_entity_poly.pdbx_seq_one_letter_code
_entity_poly.pdbx_strand_id
1 'polypeptide(L)'
;VASNDKDVLKEMREIGHDLFXRGLVSSHSGNMSVRVGGEIYITRTKSMLGRLKKGDIVKVPLEAADPETLKIASSETPVHMRIYVETDGRSIIHAHPPYSILTSFFLGNRTLRPLDWEGRVLLKSIPFVEIEEDEEKGRKIANCLKDSKVVVVKGHGSFAIGDNLEEAYMYTMSLEHSCFFLYHLEIQKKWRKK
;
A
#
# COMPACT_ATOMS: atom_id res chain seq x y z
N VAL A 1 -22.17 0.14 10.29
CA VAL A 1 -22.82 1.22 9.53
C VAL A 1 -22.43 1.05 8.07
N ALA A 2 -23.41 0.96 7.17
CA ALA A 2 -23.13 0.86 5.74
C ALA A 2 -22.50 2.18 5.26
N SER A 3 -21.28 2.10 4.75
CA SER A 3 -20.58 3.27 4.21
C SER A 3 -21.31 3.75 2.95
N ASN A 4 -21.65 5.03 2.91
CA ASN A 4 -22.25 5.66 1.75
C ASN A 4 -21.15 5.97 0.72
N ASP A 5 -21.47 5.88 -0.57
CA ASP A 5 -20.54 6.24 -1.67
C ASP A 5 -19.84 7.59 -1.45
N LYS A 6 -20.58 8.56 -0.90
CA LYS A 6 -20.03 9.91 -0.63
C LYS A 6 -18.95 9.88 0.46
N ASP A 7 -19.14 9.03 1.48
CA ASP A 7 -18.19 8.92 2.59
C ASP A 7 -16.90 8.24 2.12
N VAL A 8 -17.02 7.18 1.31
CA VAL A 8 -15.86 6.49 0.71
C VAL A 8 -15.07 7.46 -0.17
N LEU A 9 -15.74 8.19 -1.04
CA LEU A 9 -15.07 9.16 -1.91
C LEU A 9 -14.36 10.25 -1.11
N LYS A 10 -15.01 10.75 -0.04
CA LYS A 10 -14.43 11.77 0.82
C LYS A 10 -13.15 11.24 1.48
N GLU A 11 -13.23 10.06 2.11
CA GLU A 11 -12.08 9.43 2.77
C GLU A 11 -10.93 9.18 1.79
N MET A 12 -11.22 8.63 0.60
CA MET A 12 -10.19 8.40 -0.42
C MET A 12 -9.52 9.71 -0.87
N ARG A 13 -10.28 10.80 -0.97
CA ARG A 13 -9.71 12.11 -1.34
C ARG A 13 -8.78 12.66 -0.25
N GLU A 14 -9.20 12.56 1.00
CA GLU A 14 -8.41 13.05 2.14
C GLU A 14 -7.11 12.27 2.28
N ILE A 15 -7.20 10.94 2.29
CA ILE A 15 -6.01 10.07 2.40
C ILE A 15 -5.11 10.20 1.16
N GLY A 16 -5.69 10.27 -0.04
CA GLY A 16 -4.92 10.47 -1.26
C GLY A 16 -4.15 11.78 -1.26
N HIS A 17 -4.78 12.84 -0.77
CA HIS A 17 -4.12 14.13 -0.60
C HIS A 17 -2.95 14.04 0.39
N ASP A 18 -3.18 13.39 1.52
CA ASP A 18 -2.16 13.22 2.57
C ASP A 18 -0.96 12.39 2.05
N LEU A 19 -1.22 11.30 1.35
CA LEU A 19 -0.16 10.51 0.71
C LEU A 19 0.70 11.35 -0.23
N PHE A 20 0.06 12.22 -0.99
CA PHE A 20 0.78 13.13 -1.88
C PHE A 20 1.55 14.19 -1.11
N UNK A 21 0.94 14.65 -0.03
CA UNK A 21 1.50 15.47 0.60
C UNK A 21 2.59 15.13 1.21
N ARG A 22 2.70 13.99 1.72
CA ARG A 22 3.86 13.41 2.45
C ARG A 22 4.95 12.85 1.53
N GLY A 23 4.75 12.91 0.22
CA GLY A 23 5.71 12.38 -0.74
C GLY A 23 5.75 10.86 -0.80
N LEU A 24 4.68 10.20 -0.36
CA LEU A 24 4.58 8.74 -0.39
C LEU A 24 4.09 8.23 -1.76
N VAL A 25 3.59 9.14 -2.59
CA VAL A 25 3.25 8.88 -3.99
C VAL A 25 3.72 10.05 -4.85
N SER A 26 4.07 9.78 -6.09
CA SER A 26 4.35 10.83 -7.08
C SER A 26 3.03 11.28 -7.74
N SER A 27 3.11 12.01 -8.84
CA SER A 27 1.91 12.60 -9.45
C SER A 27 0.85 11.54 -9.82
N HIS A 28 1.25 10.40 -10.41
CA HIS A 28 0.33 9.39 -10.92
C HIS A 28 0.65 7.97 -10.42
N SER A 29 1.53 7.86 -9.42
CA SER A 29 1.88 6.56 -8.83
C SER A 29 0.99 6.25 -7.63
N GLY A 30 0.94 4.98 -7.28
CA GLY A 30 0.14 4.51 -6.17
C GLY A 30 -1.34 4.37 -6.53
N ASN A 31 -2.04 3.68 -5.67
CA ASN A 31 -3.49 3.47 -5.80
C ASN A 31 -4.03 3.04 -4.43
N MET A 32 -5.33 3.10 -4.26
CA MET A 32 -5.95 2.66 -3.01
C MET A 32 -7.33 2.11 -3.29
N SER A 33 -7.79 1.26 -2.38
CA SER A 33 -9.14 0.73 -2.47
C SER A 33 -9.76 0.51 -1.09
N VAL A 34 -11.10 0.44 -1.08
CA VAL A 34 -11.90 0.14 0.11
C VAL A 34 -12.91 -0.93 -0.28
N ARG A 35 -13.05 -1.96 0.56
CA ARG A 35 -14.06 -3.02 0.39
C ARG A 35 -15.36 -2.61 1.07
N VAL A 36 -16.45 -2.60 0.32
CA VAL A 36 -17.80 -2.33 0.85
C VAL A 36 -18.72 -3.45 0.36
N GLY A 37 -19.09 -4.32 1.27
CA GLY A 37 -19.89 -5.50 0.91
C GLY A 37 -19.14 -6.42 -0.07
N GLY A 38 -19.77 -6.72 -1.18
CA GLY A 38 -19.21 -7.57 -2.25
C GLY A 38 -18.45 -6.82 -3.34
N GLU A 39 -18.18 -5.54 -3.13
CA GLU A 39 -17.50 -4.68 -4.11
C GLU A 39 -16.28 -4.01 -3.52
N ILE A 40 -15.35 -3.61 -4.37
CA ILE A 40 -14.26 -2.69 -3.98
C ILE A 40 -14.43 -1.36 -4.72
N TYR A 41 -14.14 -0.29 -4.03
CA TYR A 41 -14.01 1.06 -4.57
C TYR A 41 -12.52 1.29 -4.75
N ILE A 42 -12.05 1.32 -5.98
CA ILE A 42 -10.61 1.43 -6.28
C ILE A 42 -10.34 2.64 -7.16
N THR A 43 -9.17 3.25 -6.98
CA THR A 43 -8.78 4.38 -7.82
C THR A 43 -8.61 3.95 -9.26
N ARG A 44 -9.02 4.83 -10.18
CA ARG A 44 -8.90 4.66 -11.63
C ARG A 44 -7.43 4.64 -12.05
N THR A 45 -7.13 3.88 -13.10
CA THR A 45 -5.79 3.91 -13.69
C THR A 45 -5.41 5.35 -14.11
N LYS A 46 -4.17 5.73 -13.87
CA LYS A 46 -3.62 7.07 -14.15
C LYS A 46 -4.30 8.22 -13.39
N SER A 47 -5.07 7.96 -12.33
CA SER A 47 -5.58 9.04 -11.49
C SER A 47 -4.46 9.62 -10.62
N MET A 48 -4.63 10.88 -10.20
CA MET A 48 -3.71 11.55 -9.29
C MET A 48 -4.26 11.46 -7.88
N LEU A 49 -3.65 10.67 -7.01
CA LEU A 49 -4.13 10.48 -5.63
C LEU A 49 -4.28 11.81 -4.89
N GLY A 50 -3.34 12.74 -5.11
CA GLY A 50 -3.40 14.06 -4.48
C GLY A 50 -4.52 14.98 -4.97
N ARG A 51 -5.28 14.57 -6.01
CA ARG A 51 -6.33 15.41 -6.63
C ARG A 51 -7.51 14.58 -7.14
N LEU A 52 -7.90 13.55 -6.39
CA LEU A 52 -8.98 12.64 -6.82
C LEU A 52 -10.30 13.37 -7.06
N LYS A 53 -10.94 13.03 -8.17
CA LYS A 53 -12.26 13.52 -8.57
C LYS A 53 -13.28 12.38 -8.45
N LYS A 54 -14.56 12.69 -8.52
CA LYS A 54 -15.64 11.70 -8.43
C LYS A 54 -15.47 10.57 -9.47
N GLY A 55 -15.06 10.87 -10.70
CA GLY A 55 -14.86 9.88 -11.75
C GLY A 55 -13.54 9.08 -11.66
N ASP A 56 -12.72 9.35 -10.64
CA ASP A 56 -11.45 8.63 -10.44
C ASP A 56 -11.61 7.42 -9.51
N ILE A 57 -12.83 7.13 -9.04
CA ILE A 57 -13.13 5.95 -8.23
C ILE A 57 -14.01 5.01 -9.05
N VAL A 58 -13.57 3.77 -9.17
CA VAL A 58 -14.26 2.71 -9.93
C VAL A 58 -14.77 1.66 -8.95
N LYS A 59 -16.02 1.23 -9.13
CA LYS A 59 -16.59 0.10 -8.36
C LYS A 59 -16.32 -1.18 -9.13
N VAL A 60 -15.74 -2.16 -8.45
CA VAL A 60 -15.39 -3.45 -9.05
C VAL A 60 -15.99 -4.56 -8.16
N PRO A 61 -16.91 -5.39 -8.67
CA PRO A 61 -17.37 -6.56 -7.92
C PRO A 61 -16.22 -7.54 -7.67
N LEU A 62 -16.13 -8.05 -6.44
CA LEU A 62 -15.06 -8.98 -6.06
C LEU A 62 -15.17 -10.34 -6.76
N GLU A 63 -16.39 -10.82 -7.02
CA GLU A 63 -16.60 -12.16 -7.59
C GLU A 63 -16.71 -12.16 -9.11
N ALA A 64 -17.16 -11.09 -9.71
CA ALA A 64 -17.54 -11.08 -11.13
C ALA A 64 -17.17 -9.74 -11.81
N ALA A 65 -15.90 -9.35 -11.69
CA ALA A 65 -15.42 -8.12 -12.31
C ALA A 65 -15.43 -8.27 -13.84
N ASP A 66 -16.14 -7.39 -14.53
CA ASP A 66 -16.21 -7.42 -15.99
C ASP A 66 -14.95 -6.78 -16.61
N PRO A 67 -14.53 -7.26 -17.81
CA PRO A 67 -13.29 -6.77 -18.43
C PRO A 67 -13.28 -5.27 -18.73
N GLU A 68 -14.43 -4.66 -19.04
CA GLU A 68 -14.48 -3.22 -19.35
C GLU A 68 -14.24 -2.38 -18.10
N THR A 69 -14.81 -2.79 -16.97
CA THR A 69 -14.55 -2.14 -15.67
C THR A 69 -13.07 -2.27 -15.29
N LEU A 70 -12.47 -3.45 -15.49
CA LEU A 70 -11.06 -3.68 -15.19
C LEU A 70 -10.11 -2.81 -16.04
N LYS A 71 -10.49 -2.48 -17.28
CA LYS A 71 -9.68 -1.60 -18.15
C LYS A 71 -9.56 -0.17 -17.60
N ILE A 72 -10.57 0.31 -16.87
CA ILE A 72 -10.56 1.67 -16.33
C ILE A 72 -10.11 1.74 -14.88
N ALA A 73 -10.23 0.65 -14.14
CA ALA A 73 -9.71 0.53 -12.76
C ALA A 73 -8.17 0.54 -12.76
N SER A 74 -7.56 0.69 -11.59
CA SER A 74 -6.11 0.59 -11.45
C SER A 74 -5.58 -0.72 -12.04
N SER A 75 -4.43 -0.69 -12.70
CA SER A 75 -3.75 -1.91 -13.18
C SER A 75 -3.41 -2.87 -12.04
N GLU A 76 -3.36 -2.39 -10.79
CA GLU A 76 -3.12 -3.21 -9.61
C GLU A 76 -4.41 -3.84 -9.05
N THR A 77 -5.57 -3.64 -9.71
CA THR A 77 -6.84 -4.22 -9.25
C THR A 77 -6.76 -5.74 -9.00
N PRO A 78 -6.12 -6.55 -9.86
CA PRO A 78 -5.99 -7.99 -9.56
C PRO A 78 -5.21 -8.27 -8.27
N VAL A 79 -4.20 -7.47 -7.97
CA VAL A 79 -3.43 -7.60 -6.72
C VAL A 79 -4.34 -7.27 -5.52
N HIS A 80 -5.09 -6.16 -5.59
CA HIS A 80 -6.02 -5.76 -4.52
C HIS A 80 -7.08 -6.84 -4.29
N MET A 81 -7.68 -7.35 -5.36
CA MET A 81 -8.69 -8.41 -5.27
C MET A 81 -8.11 -9.65 -4.56
N ARG A 82 -6.88 -10.03 -4.93
CA ARG A 82 -6.21 -11.19 -4.31
C ARG A 82 -5.98 -10.97 -2.81
N ILE A 83 -5.55 -9.77 -2.42
CA ILE A 83 -5.37 -9.42 -1.01
C ILE A 83 -6.71 -9.53 -0.26
N TYR A 84 -7.80 -8.97 -0.81
CA TYR A 84 -9.12 -9.03 -0.16
C TYR A 84 -9.67 -10.46 -0.03
N VAL A 85 -9.31 -11.35 -0.94
CA VAL A 85 -9.74 -12.76 -0.88
C VAL A 85 -8.96 -13.52 0.19
N GLU A 86 -7.69 -13.20 0.40
CA GLU A 86 -6.79 -13.97 1.26
C GLU A 86 -6.56 -13.37 2.64
N THR A 87 -7.05 -12.14 2.90
CA THR A 87 -6.85 -11.46 4.19
C THR A 87 -8.17 -10.87 4.69
N ASP A 88 -8.16 -10.42 5.95
CA ASP A 88 -9.31 -9.73 6.55
C ASP A 88 -9.27 -8.20 6.32
N GLY A 89 -8.31 -7.70 5.56
CA GLY A 89 -8.20 -6.27 5.27
C GLY A 89 -9.45 -5.71 4.61
N ARG A 90 -9.85 -4.50 5.00
CA ARG A 90 -11.03 -3.82 4.45
C ARG A 90 -10.65 -2.60 3.62
N SER A 91 -9.40 -2.19 3.69
CA SER A 91 -8.81 -1.14 2.86
C SER A 91 -7.39 -1.51 2.49
N ILE A 92 -6.93 -1.02 1.35
CA ILE A 92 -5.57 -1.25 0.85
C ILE A 92 -5.03 0.07 0.34
N ILE A 93 -3.78 0.38 0.72
CA ILE A 93 -3.00 1.46 0.12
C ILE A 93 -1.76 0.85 -0.53
N HIS A 94 -1.60 1.08 -1.81
CA HIS A 94 -0.36 0.86 -2.53
C HIS A 94 0.31 2.22 -2.74
N ALA A 95 1.50 2.38 -2.18
CA ALA A 95 2.26 3.63 -2.21
C ALA A 95 3.72 3.35 -2.58
N HIS A 96 4.46 4.42 -2.90
CA HIS A 96 5.88 4.34 -3.29
C HIS A 96 6.75 5.13 -2.30
N PRO A 97 6.76 4.76 -1.00
CA PRO A 97 7.49 5.53 0.02
C PRO A 97 9.00 5.44 -0.24
N PRO A 98 9.68 6.59 -0.38
CA PRO A 98 11.09 6.60 -0.85
C PRO A 98 12.06 5.80 0.02
N TYR A 99 11.99 5.92 1.34
CA TYR A 99 12.94 5.22 2.21
C TYR A 99 12.66 3.72 2.28
N SER A 100 11.39 3.30 2.14
CA SER A 100 11.08 1.87 2.09
C SER A 100 11.60 1.27 0.78
N ILE A 101 11.47 1.98 -0.35
CA ILE A 101 12.05 1.53 -1.63
C ILE A 101 13.58 1.46 -1.53
N LEU A 102 14.23 2.51 -1.01
CA LEU A 102 15.70 2.49 -0.81
C LEU A 102 16.13 1.31 0.06
N THR A 103 15.41 1.07 1.16
CA THR A 103 15.70 -0.02 2.09
C THR A 103 15.57 -1.39 1.39
N SER A 104 14.62 -1.53 0.46
CA SER A 104 14.38 -2.79 -0.24
C SER A 104 15.59 -3.27 -1.06
N PHE A 105 16.42 -2.35 -1.55
CA PHE A 105 17.59 -2.72 -2.35
C PHE A 105 18.68 -3.42 -1.54
N PHE A 106 18.77 -3.18 -0.23
CA PHE A 106 19.75 -3.88 0.60
C PHE A 106 19.15 -4.96 1.51
N LEU A 107 17.83 -5.00 1.66
CA LEU A 107 17.18 -6.07 2.42
C LEU A 107 16.85 -7.29 1.55
N GLY A 108 16.49 -7.08 0.27
CA GLY A 108 16.09 -8.19 -0.61
C GLY A 108 14.82 -8.88 -0.07
N ASN A 109 14.87 -10.20 0.05
CA ASN A 109 13.76 -11.05 0.53
C ASN A 109 13.79 -11.28 2.05
N ARG A 110 14.18 -10.28 2.83
CA ARG A 110 14.28 -10.39 4.28
C ARG A 110 13.13 -9.65 4.97
N THR A 111 12.93 -9.96 6.24
CA THR A 111 11.95 -9.28 7.09
C THR A 111 12.68 -8.29 8.00
N LEU A 112 12.24 -7.03 7.98
CA LEU A 112 12.73 -5.99 8.86
C LEU A 112 11.93 -6.02 10.17
N ARG A 113 12.65 -5.97 11.30
CA ARG A 113 12.04 -5.64 12.60
C ARG A 113 12.35 -4.18 12.87
N PRO A 114 11.34 -3.32 13.00
CA PRO A 114 11.57 -1.89 13.23
C PRO A 114 12.44 -1.62 14.45
N LEU A 115 13.29 -0.59 14.36
CA LEU A 115 14.14 -0.17 15.47
C LEU A 115 13.45 0.87 16.33
N ASP A 116 12.58 1.66 15.74
CA ASP A 116 11.82 2.71 16.41
C ASP A 116 10.63 2.13 17.16
N TRP A 117 10.20 2.86 18.20
CA TRP A 117 9.12 2.42 19.09
C TRP A 117 7.80 2.24 18.34
N GLU A 118 7.42 3.23 17.52
CA GLU A 118 6.15 3.21 16.76
C GLU A 118 6.06 2.00 15.84
N GLY A 119 7.11 1.77 15.03
CA GLY A 119 7.16 0.63 14.13
C GLY A 119 7.08 -0.71 14.87
N ARG A 120 7.75 -0.82 16.01
CA ARG A 120 7.69 -2.05 16.83
C ARG A 120 6.29 -2.34 17.34
N VAL A 121 5.54 -1.30 17.71
CA VAL A 121 4.17 -1.46 18.25
C VAL A 121 3.18 -1.73 17.12
N LEU A 122 3.21 -0.92 16.06
CA LEU A 122 2.20 -0.94 14.99
C LEU A 122 2.44 -2.05 13.97
N LEU A 123 3.70 -2.22 13.54
CA LEU A 123 4.02 -3.12 12.41
C LEU A 123 4.62 -4.45 12.88
N LYS A 124 5.35 -4.47 13.98
CA LYS A 124 6.06 -5.64 14.52
C LYS A 124 7.11 -6.20 13.57
N SER A 125 6.73 -6.50 12.35
CA SER A 125 7.62 -7.02 11.31
C SER A 125 7.15 -6.51 9.94
N ILE A 126 8.12 -6.26 9.05
CA ILE A 126 7.88 -5.74 7.71
C ILE A 126 8.56 -6.70 6.72
N PRO A 127 7.80 -7.57 6.04
CA PRO A 127 8.39 -8.40 4.98
C PRO A 127 8.76 -7.56 3.76
N PHE A 128 9.93 -7.86 3.20
CA PHE A 128 10.42 -7.33 1.92
C PHE A 128 10.47 -8.50 0.95
N VAL A 129 9.90 -8.35 -0.24
CA VAL A 129 9.80 -9.44 -1.22
C VAL A 129 10.29 -9.00 -2.60
N GLU A 130 10.92 -9.92 -3.30
CA GLU A 130 11.24 -9.76 -4.73
C GLU A 130 10.17 -10.46 -5.55
N ILE A 131 9.68 -9.77 -6.57
CA ILE A 131 8.70 -10.32 -7.51
C ILE A 131 9.42 -10.46 -8.86
N GLU A 132 9.54 -11.68 -9.33
CA GLU A 132 10.20 -11.99 -10.61
C GLU A 132 9.19 -12.08 -11.75
N GLU A 133 7.98 -12.55 -11.45
CA GLU A 133 6.90 -12.73 -12.42
C GLU A 133 5.63 -12.03 -11.93
N ASP A 134 5.02 -11.24 -12.82
CA ASP A 134 3.82 -10.47 -12.47
C ASP A 134 2.65 -11.37 -12.03
N GLU A 135 2.55 -12.58 -12.59
CA GLU A 135 1.50 -13.54 -12.24
C GLU A 135 1.55 -13.96 -10.76
N GLU A 136 2.73 -13.96 -10.16
CA GLU A 136 2.91 -14.32 -8.74
C GLU A 136 2.70 -13.15 -7.78
N LYS A 137 2.72 -11.92 -8.30
CA LYS A 137 2.74 -10.69 -7.50
C LYS A 137 1.63 -10.67 -6.44
N GLY A 138 0.38 -10.81 -6.88
CA GLY A 138 -0.77 -10.77 -5.95
C GLY A 138 -0.69 -11.84 -4.86
N ARG A 139 -0.29 -13.07 -5.22
CA ARG A 139 -0.20 -14.19 -4.28
C ARG A 139 0.92 -13.96 -3.25
N LYS A 140 2.11 -13.54 -3.68
CA LYS A 140 3.23 -13.28 -2.76
C LYS A 140 2.90 -12.15 -1.78
N ILE A 141 2.31 -11.07 -2.28
CA ILE A 141 1.89 -9.91 -1.47
C ILE A 141 0.83 -10.35 -0.45
N ALA A 142 -0.24 -11.02 -0.90
CA ALA A 142 -1.32 -11.45 -0.04
C ALA A 142 -0.81 -12.40 1.06
N ASN A 143 0.07 -13.34 0.72
CA ASN A 143 0.65 -14.26 1.71
C ASN A 143 1.40 -13.50 2.82
N CYS A 144 2.16 -12.46 2.49
CA CYS A 144 2.85 -11.65 3.51
C CYS A 144 1.85 -10.92 4.40
N LEU A 145 0.76 -10.42 3.80
CA LEU A 145 -0.22 -9.60 4.52
C LEU A 145 -1.14 -10.42 5.42
N LYS A 146 -1.12 -11.75 5.37
CA LYS A 146 -1.82 -12.61 6.34
C LYS A 146 -1.29 -12.41 7.76
N ASP A 147 0.01 -12.18 7.89
CA ASP A 147 0.69 -12.06 9.20
C ASP A 147 1.31 -10.68 9.43
N SER A 148 1.16 -9.74 8.49
CA SER A 148 1.76 -8.42 8.56
C SER A 148 0.77 -7.36 8.09
N LYS A 149 0.94 -6.14 8.57
CA LYS A 149 0.08 -5.01 8.19
C LYS A 149 0.56 -4.34 6.89
N VAL A 150 1.84 -4.53 6.56
CA VAL A 150 2.48 -3.95 5.38
C VAL A 150 3.43 -4.97 4.75
N VAL A 151 3.67 -4.83 3.45
CA VAL A 151 4.73 -5.55 2.72
C VAL A 151 5.38 -4.60 1.74
N VAL A 152 6.70 -4.73 1.53
CA VAL A 152 7.44 -3.92 0.56
C VAL A 152 7.87 -4.81 -0.59
N VAL A 153 7.55 -4.40 -1.81
CA VAL A 153 8.02 -5.05 -3.04
C VAL A 153 9.30 -4.32 -3.48
N LYS A 154 10.38 -5.07 -3.61
CA LYS A 154 11.72 -4.54 -3.93
C LYS A 154 11.70 -3.66 -5.17
N GLY A 155 12.22 -2.44 -5.02
CA GLY A 155 12.34 -1.45 -6.10
C GLY A 155 11.01 -0.88 -6.61
N HIS A 156 9.87 -1.27 -6.02
CA HIS A 156 8.55 -0.86 -6.50
C HIS A 156 7.83 0.03 -5.49
N GLY A 157 7.48 -0.52 -4.34
CA GLY A 157 6.70 0.22 -3.33
C GLY A 157 6.14 -0.71 -2.27
N SER A 158 5.11 -0.26 -1.57
CA SER A 158 4.52 -1.01 -0.47
C SER A 158 3.02 -1.22 -0.67
N PHE A 159 2.51 -2.26 -0.01
CA PHE A 159 1.07 -2.49 0.16
C PHE A 159 0.80 -2.53 1.66
N ALA A 160 -0.19 -1.78 2.11
CA ALA A 160 -0.65 -1.76 3.50
C ALA A 160 -2.14 -2.10 3.53
N ILE A 161 -2.55 -2.90 4.54
CA ILE A 161 -3.97 -3.23 4.75
C ILE A 161 -4.42 -2.67 6.10
N GLY A 162 -5.70 -2.28 6.17
CA GLY A 162 -6.30 -1.78 7.40
C GLY A 162 -7.80 -2.06 7.43
N ASP A 163 -8.42 -1.81 8.58
CA ASP A 163 -9.88 -1.87 8.71
C ASP A 163 -10.57 -0.67 8.04
N ASN A 164 -9.80 0.39 7.79
CA ASN A 164 -10.22 1.59 7.05
C ASN A 164 -8.97 2.23 6.44
N LEU A 165 -9.16 3.23 5.57
CA LEU A 165 -8.02 3.88 4.89
C LEU A 165 -7.10 4.64 5.85
N GLU A 166 -7.66 5.22 6.91
CA GLU A 166 -6.86 5.92 7.91
C GLU A 166 -5.85 4.96 8.57
N GLU A 167 -6.31 3.74 8.89
CA GLU A 167 -5.42 2.72 9.47
C GLU A 167 -4.35 2.25 8.47
N ALA A 168 -4.73 1.97 7.22
CA ALA A 168 -3.77 1.60 6.18
C ALA A 168 -2.75 2.73 5.96
N TYR A 169 -3.18 3.99 6.01
CA TYR A 169 -2.32 5.16 5.91
C TYR A 169 -1.36 5.24 7.10
N MET A 170 -1.86 5.03 8.32
CA MET A 170 -1.02 4.99 9.53
C MET A 170 0.10 3.96 9.38
N TYR A 171 -0.22 2.75 8.89
CA TYR A 171 0.79 1.71 8.67
C TYR A 171 1.78 2.10 7.56
N THR A 172 1.31 2.75 6.49
CA THR A 172 2.18 3.23 5.41
C THR A 172 3.17 4.29 5.92
N MET A 173 2.68 5.22 6.76
CA MET A 173 3.52 6.25 7.39
C MET A 173 4.54 5.64 8.35
N SER A 174 4.10 4.71 9.20
CA SER A 174 4.98 4.05 10.16
C SER A 174 6.08 3.23 9.44
N LEU A 175 5.73 2.55 8.34
CA LEU A 175 6.69 1.86 7.48
C LEU A 175 7.79 2.82 6.99
N GLU A 176 7.39 3.94 6.41
CA GLU A 176 8.35 4.91 5.85
C GLU A 176 9.25 5.48 6.95
N HIS A 177 8.68 5.79 8.13
CA HIS A 177 9.43 6.27 9.29
C HIS A 177 10.48 5.23 9.74
N SER A 178 10.08 3.97 9.87
CA SER A 178 11.00 2.90 10.28
C SER A 178 12.14 2.73 9.29
N CYS A 179 11.82 2.81 7.99
CA CYS A 179 12.84 2.73 6.93
C CYS A 179 13.76 3.96 6.91
N PHE A 180 13.22 5.16 7.17
CA PHE A 180 14.02 6.39 7.30
C PHE A 180 15.08 6.23 8.41
N PHE A 181 14.69 5.78 9.60
CA PHE A 181 15.64 5.58 10.70
C PHE A 181 16.69 4.54 10.34
N LEU A 182 16.27 3.40 9.80
CA LEU A 182 17.22 2.34 9.43
C LEU A 182 18.23 2.84 8.38
N TYR A 183 17.76 3.50 7.33
CA TYR A 183 18.60 4.01 6.25
C TYR A 183 19.66 4.97 6.79
N HIS A 184 19.27 5.93 7.62
CA HIS A 184 20.20 6.90 8.18
C HIS A 184 21.18 6.28 9.18
N LEU A 185 20.75 5.29 9.97
CA LEU A 185 21.64 4.57 10.87
C LEU A 185 22.70 3.78 10.09
N GLU A 186 22.33 3.16 8.98
CA GLU A 186 23.27 2.41 8.14
C GLU A 186 24.31 3.35 7.49
N ILE A 187 23.92 4.55 7.06
CA ILE A 187 24.84 5.57 6.58
C ILE A 187 25.83 5.96 7.70
N GLN A 188 25.33 6.26 8.90
CA GLN A 188 26.18 6.66 10.03
C GLN A 188 27.20 5.56 10.40
N LYS A 189 26.80 4.29 10.38
CA LYS A 189 27.72 3.18 10.64
C LYS A 189 28.90 3.15 9.65
N LYS A 190 28.63 3.45 8.39
CA LYS A 190 29.68 3.51 7.34
C LYS A 190 30.65 4.67 7.59
N TRP A 191 30.15 5.82 8.03
CA TRP A 191 30.97 7.00 8.34
C TRP A 191 31.91 6.76 9.51
N ARG A 192 31.46 6.05 10.56
CA ARG A 192 32.25 5.75 11.74
C ARG A 192 33.36 4.74 11.51
N LYS A 193 33.35 4.03 10.38
CA LYS A 193 34.38 3.03 10.01
C LYS A 193 35.48 3.60 9.11
N LYS A 194 35.38 4.88 8.74
CA LYS A 194 36.42 5.62 8.02
C LYS A 194 37.26 6.44 8.98
#